data_686011411d29fb9749f9ebd9e2784014
#
_entry.id   686011411d29fb9749f9ebd9e2784014
#
_cell.length_a   1.000
_cell.length_b   1.000
_cell.length_c   1.000
_cell.angle_alpha   90.00
_cell.angle_beta   90.00
_cell.angle_gamma   90.00
#
_symmetry.space_group_name_H-M   'P 1'
#
loop_
_entity.id
_entity.type
_entity.pdbx_description
1 polymer ?
#
loop_
_entity_poly.entity_id
_entity_poly.type
_entity_poly.pdbx_seq_one_letter_code
_entity_poly.pdbx_strand_id
1 'polypeptide(L)'
;MASAVAVLSGVVACGASNAPSSGSSGSSNSAASGSGASAGASAAGQSAAAPKLAEVAPPADQTGGFDGTKAYEHVAKLVSFGPRPPASEALHHSQDYIIAQLKAEGCEVDQDDFHASTPKGDVAMKNIIGKAPGTGQGIILLLTHYDTLSSVENFVGAEDSASSTGMMIEMARQLCAKKGPNSVWMAFLDGEEAFVNWDQDNDHTYGSRELAARMAVSGELKRVKAVILADMIGQYNLKILRQSDSPKWLNDLVWKKAAQLGYKDIFVSDETTTSDDHDPFLARGVPALDIIDLNDYITAGYWHTPQDTMDKVSARSVAIVGYVILESVDELQKKFR
;
A
#
# COMPACT_ATOMS: atom_id res chain seq x y z
N MET A 1 -30.95 -17.13 34.96
CA MET A 1 -32.20 -16.61 34.35
C MET A 1 -31.86 -16.25 32.93
N ALA A 2 -32.35 -17.05 32.00
CA ALA A 2 -32.11 -16.91 30.57
C ALA A 2 -33.28 -16.10 29.98
N SER A 3 -32.98 -15.12 29.15
CA SER A 3 -33.98 -14.49 28.29
C SER A 3 -33.51 -14.62 26.84
N ALA A 4 -34.25 -15.47 26.13
CA ALA A 4 -34.14 -15.60 24.69
C ALA A 4 -34.99 -14.51 24.02
N VAL A 5 -34.43 -13.87 22.99
CA VAL A 5 -35.18 -13.03 22.06
C VAL A 5 -35.16 -13.71 20.69
N ALA A 6 -36.34 -14.04 20.21
CA ALA A 6 -36.57 -14.62 18.90
C ALA A 6 -36.64 -13.50 17.85
N VAL A 7 -36.00 -13.71 16.72
CA VAL A 7 -36.12 -12.86 15.53
C VAL A 7 -36.94 -13.60 14.47
N LEU A 8 -38.06 -12.99 14.07
CA LEU A 8 -38.95 -13.46 13.01
C LEU A 8 -38.34 -13.24 11.64
N SER A 9 -38.35 -14.30 10.85
CA SER A 9 -38.09 -14.31 9.44
C SER A 9 -39.30 -13.81 8.65
N GLY A 10 -39.11 -12.83 7.77
CA GLY A 10 -40.09 -12.41 6.77
C GLY A 10 -39.63 -12.73 5.36
N VAL A 11 -40.20 -13.77 4.78
CA VAL A 11 -40.05 -14.11 3.34
C VAL A 11 -41.09 -13.35 2.56
N VAL A 12 -40.71 -12.63 1.53
CA VAL A 12 -41.59 -12.16 0.46
C VAL A 12 -41.04 -12.62 -0.87
N ALA A 13 -41.75 -13.55 -1.51
CA ALA A 13 -41.60 -13.99 -2.88
C ALA A 13 -42.70 -13.37 -3.74
N CYS A 14 -42.47 -13.19 -5.01
CA CYS A 14 -43.33 -13.05 -6.19
C CYS A 14 -42.77 -11.96 -7.11
N GLY A 15 -42.66 -12.10 -8.43
CA GLY A 15 -43.06 -13.12 -9.35
C GLY A 15 -42.63 -12.71 -10.76
N ALA A 16 -42.45 -13.71 -11.62
CA ALA A 16 -42.05 -13.59 -13.01
C ALA A 16 -43.20 -13.14 -13.92
N SER A 17 -42.88 -12.47 -15.03
CA SER A 17 -43.70 -12.56 -16.26
C SER A 17 -42.90 -12.17 -17.53
N ASN A 18 -42.62 -13.17 -18.31
CA ASN A 18 -42.74 -13.39 -19.77
C ASN A 18 -42.60 -12.25 -20.78
N ALA A 19 -41.75 -12.55 -21.75
CA ALA A 19 -41.72 -12.04 -23.13
C ALA A 19 -42.99 -12.48 -23.94
N PRO A 20 -43.22 -12.07 -25.22
CA PRO A 20 -42.31 -12.26 -26.33
C PRO A 20 -42.42 -11.30 -27.57
N SER A 21 -41.47 -11.45 -28.45
CA SER A 21 -41.49 -11.62 -29.92
C SER A 21 -41.68 -10.44 -30.89
N SER A 22 -40.81 -10.45 -31.81
CA SER A 22 -40.90 -10.60 -33.30
C SER A 22 -40.80 -9.33 -34.14
N GLY A 23 -39.90 -9.33 -35.10
CA GLY A 23 -40.10 -9.33 -36.53
C GLY A 23 -39.21 -8.35 -37.26
N SER A 24 -38.33 -8.79 -37.98
CA SER A 24 -38.10 -9.07 -39.42
C SER A 24 -37.66 -7.89 -40.30
N SER A 25 -36.52 -8.11 -40.94
CA SER A 25 -36.21 -8.03 -42.38
C SER A 25 -36.02 -6.67 -43.07
N GLY A 26 -34.93 -6.61 -43.85
CA GLY A 26 -34.76 -5.69 -44.95
C GLY A 26 -33.33 -5.54 -45.46
N SER A 27 -32.95 -6.36 -46.43
CA SER A 27 -31.76 -6.23 -47.28
C SER A 27 -31.76 -4.98 -48.14
N SER A 28 -30.60 -4.45 -48.48
CA SER A 28 -30.18 -4.29 -49.87
C SER A 28 -28.76 -3.76 -50.02
N ASN A 29 -28.02 -4.39 -50.91
CA ASN A 29 -26.72 -4.09 -51.47
C ASN A 29 -26.64 -2.71 -52.15
N SER A 30 -25.45 -2.11 -52.16
CA SER A 30 -24.80 -1.74 -53.42
C SER A 30 -23.32 -1.42 -53.24
N ALA A 31 -22.53 -2.00 -54.10
CA ALA A 31 -21.11 -1.79 -54.24
C ALA A 31 -20.82 -0.51 -55.04
N ALA A 32 -19.73 0.19 -54.71
CA ALA A 32 -18.98 0.98 -55.67
C ALA A 32 -17.51 1.09 -55.26
N SER A 33 -16.68 0.73 -56.17
CA SER A 33 -15.24 0.78 -56.26
C SER A 33 -14.67 2.20 -56.30
N GLY A 34 -13.47 2.41 -55.71
CA GLY A 34 -12.70 3.64 -55.91
C GLY A 34 -11.35 3.62 -55.23
N SER A 35 -10.35 3.20 -55.99
CA SER A 35 -8.92 3.62 -56.06
C SER A 35 -8.19 4.17 -54.82
N GLY A 36 -7.02 3.59 -54.64
CA GLY A 36 -5.98 3.81 -53.60
C GLY A 36 -5.36 5.20 -53.51
N ALA A 37 -4.86 5.42 -52.31
CA ALA A 37 -3.69 6.27 -52.05
C ALA A 37 -3.01 5.75 -50.78
N SER A 38 -1.77 5.33 -50.94
CA SER A 38 -0.86 5.01 -49.86
C SER A 38 -0.51 6.30 -49.12
N ALA A 39 -0.85 6.38 -47.84
CA ALA A 39 -0.32 7.39 -46.96
C ALA A 39 0.46 6.70 -45.84
N GLY A 40 1.75 6.99 -45.76
CA GLY A 40 2.66 6.45 -44.76
C GLY A 40 2.20 6.76 -43.36
N ALA A 41 2.14 5.74 -42.51
CA ALA A 41 1.96 5.89 -41.10
C ALA A 41 3.25 6.45 -40.49
N SER A 42 3.25 7.76 -40.25
CA SER A 42 4.19 8.40 -39.37
C SER A 42 3.88 7.93 -37.97
N ALA A 43 4.76 7.11 -37.39
CA ALA A 43 4.75 6.80 -35.97
C ALA A 43 5.01 8.10 -35.19
N ALA A 44 3.91 8.73 -34.75
CA ALA A 44 4.00 9.81 -33.80
C ALA A 44 4.48 9.21 -32.48
N GLY A 45 5.75 9.35 -32.20
CA GLY A 45 6.28 9.09 -30.88
C GLY A 45 5.51 9.96 -29.88
N GLN A 46 4.79 9.33 -28.98
CA GLN A 46 4.27 10.00 -27.81
C GLN A 46 5.46 10.44 -26.98
N SER A 47 5.85 11.70 -27.11
CA SER A 47 6.74 12.37 -26.17
C SER A 47 6.02 12.34 -24.82
N ALA A 48 6.53 11.55 -23.86
CA ALA A 48 6.09 11.64 -22.48
C ALA A 48 6.20 13.12 -22.06
N ALA A 49 5.09 13.71 -21.67
CA ALA A 49 5.08 15.08 -21.19
C ALA A 49 6.04 15.16 -19.98
N ALA A 50 6.93 16.16 -19.97
CA ALA A 50 7.79 16.39 -18.82
C ALA A 50 6.91 16.56 -17.56
N PRO A 51 7.30 15.95 -16.42
CA PRO A 51 6.51 16.02 -15.20
C PRO A 51 6.29 17.48 -14.80
N LYS A 52 5.06 17.80 -14.35
CA LYS A 52 4.76 19.13 -13.84
C LYS A 52 5.62 19.42 -12.60
N LEU A 53 6.06 20.67 -12.43
CA LEU A 53 6.95 21.09 -11.31
C LEU A 53 6.45 20.65 -9.92
N ALA A 54 5.13 20.54 -9.72
CA ALA A 54 4.52 20.05 -8.48
C ALA A 54 4.72 18.55 -8.22
N GLU A 55 5.18 17.81 -9.21
CA GLU A 55 5.35 16.35 -9.18
C GLU A 55 6.79 15.93 -8.92
N VAL A 56 7.71 16.89 -8.94
CA VAL A 56 9.14 16.65 -8.65
C VAL A 56 9.37 16.62 -7.15
N ALA A 57 10.11 15.63 -6.68
CA ALA A 57 10.50 15.55 -5.28
C ALA A 57 11.27 16.81 -4.85
N PRO A 58 11.02 17.33 -3.65
CA PRO A 58 11.92 18.32 -3.05
C PRO A 58 13.35 17.76 -2.96
N PRO A 59 14.38 18.61 -3.03
CA PRO A 59 15.76 18.20 -2.75
C PRO A 59 15.88 17.50 -1.38
N ALA A 60 16.72 16.47 -1.29
CA ALA A 60 16.86 15.66 -0.10
C ALA A 60 17.29 16.45 1.15
N ASP A 61 18.01 17.56 1.00
CA ASP A 61 18.38 18.46 2.08
C ASP A 61 17.18 19.23 2.67
N GLN A 62 16.06 19.32 1.94
CA GLN A 62 14.81 19.91 2.41
C GLN A 62 13.84 18.88 3.03
N THR A 63 14.15 17.60 2.92
CA THR A 63 13.36 16.46 3.42
C THR A 63 14.14 15.60 4.41
N GLY A 64 14.97 16.24 5.25
CA GLY A 64 15.73 15.54 6.28
C GLY A 64 16.72 14.49 5.76
N GLY A 65 17.09 14.59 4.48
CA GLY A 65 17.95 13.64 3.78
C GLY A 65 17.22 12.51 3.09
N PHE A 66 15.87 12.44 3.16
CA PHE A 66 15.07 11.51 2.38
C PHE A 66 15.07 11.90 0.90
N ASP A 67 15.43 10.98 0.03
CA ASP A 67 15.50 11.22 -1.42
C ASP A 67 14.24 10.70 -2.12
N GLY A 68 13.27 11.60 -2.33
CA GLY A 68 12.02 11.25 -3.00
C GLY A 68 12.19 10.82 -4.45
N THR A 69 13.28 11.25 -5.12
CA THR A 69 13.58 10.80 -6.48
C THR A 69 13.99 9.32 -6.47
N LYS A 70 14.86 8.92 -5.54
CA LYS A 70 15.23 7.51 -5.37
C LYS A 70 14.05 6.66 -4.96
N ALA A 71 13.21 7.15 -4.03
CA ALA A 71 11.99 6.44 -3.67
C ALA A 71 11.11 6.19 -4.90
N TYR A 72 10.90 7.19 -5.75
CA TYR A 72 10.15 7.07 -7.00
C TYR A 72 10.82 6.11 -8.00
N GLU A 73 12.15 6.06 -8.07
CA GLU A 73 12.88 5.08 -8.86
C GLU A 73 12.64 3.64 -8.36
N HIS A 74 12.55 3.43 -7.04
CA HIS A 74 12.17 2.15 -6.45
C HIS A 74 10.73 1.77 -6.83
N VAL A 75 9.78 2.72 -6.78
CA VAL A 75 8.40 2.51 -7.26
C VAL A 75 8.41 2.05 -8.72
N ALA A 76 9.09 2.80 -9.60
CA ALA A 76 9.18 2.48 -11.02
C ALA A 76 9.80 1.08 -11.26
N LYS A 77 10.78 0.70 -10.45
CA LYS A 77 11.41 -0.63 -10.54
C LYS A 77 10.43 -1.73 -10.16
N LEU A 78 9.68 -1.59 -9.07
CA LEU A 78 8.66 -2.56 -8.64
C LEU A 78 7.57 -2.71 -9.71
N VAL A 79 7.04 -1.61 -10.22
CA VAL A 79 6.04 -1.58 -11.30
C VAL A 79 6.57 -2.26 -12.57
N SER A 80 7.87 -2.14 -12.87
CA SER A 80 8.48 -2.76 -14.05
C SER A 80 8.46 -4.30 -14.04
N PHE A 81 8.21 -4.94 -12.89
CA PHE A 81 8.03 -6.39 -12.81
C PHE A 81 6.63 -6.83 -13.28
N GLY A 82 5.68 -5.91 -13.39
CA GLY A 82 4.28 -6.18 -13.74
C GLY A 82 3.41 -6.46 -12.51
N PRO A 83 2.20 -7.04 -12.71
CA PRO A 83 1.33 -7.47 -11.63
C PRO A 83 2.04 -8.47 -10.69
N ARG A 84 1.93 -8.24 -9.40
CA ARG A 84 2.67 -8.95 -8.34
C ARG A 84 1.73 -9.68 -7.35
N PRO A 85 0.71 -10.43 -7.80
CA PRO A 85 -0.13 -11.15 -6.85
C PRO A 85 0.68 -12.22 -6.10
N PRO A 86 0.25 -12.64 -4.89
CA PRO A 86 0.93 -13.65 -4.10
C PRO A 86 1.31 -14.91 -4.89
N ALA A 87 2.51 -15.43 -4.65
CA ALA A 87 3.12 -16.58 -5.33
C ALA A 87 3.42 -16.40 -6.84
N SER A 88 3.31 -15.20 -7.41
CA SER A 88 3.69 -14.95 -8.81
C SER A 88 5.21 -14.80 -8.98
N GLU A 89 5.71 -15.03 -10.22
CA GLU A 89 7.13 -14.79 -10.56
C GLU A 89 7.51 -13.32 -10.39
N ALA A 90 6.62 -12.39 -10.76
CA ALA A 90 6.83 -10.97 -10.58
C ALA A 90 6.95 -10.57 -9.10
N LEU A 91 6.17 -11.21 -8.22
CA LEU A 91 6.31 -11.02 -6.77
C LEU A 91 7.66 -11.54 -6.27
N HIS A 92 8.12 -12.70 -6.73
CA HIS A 92 9.44 -13.23 -6.38
C HIS A 92 10.56 -12.28 -6.82
N HIS A 93 10.48 -11.68 -8.01
CA HIS A 93 11.41 -10.64 -8.44
C HIS A 93 11.37 -9.41 -7.52
N SER A 94 10.20 -9.03 -7.03
CA SER A 94 10.06 -7.94 -6.06
C SER A 94 10.69 -8.31 -4.71
N GLN A 95 10.51 -9.54 -4.25
CA GLN A 95 11.16 -10.06 -3.02
C GLN A 95 12.68 -9.97 -3.13
N ASP A 96 13.23 -10.49 -4.21
CA ASP A 96 14.68 -10.45 -4.45
C ASP A 96 15.21 -9.02 -4.51
N TYR A 97 14.46 -8.11 -5.16
CA TYR A 97 14.81 -6.70 -5.25
C TYR A 97 14.79 -6.03 -3.88
N ILE A 98 13.72 -6.16 -3.10
CA ILE A 98 13.59 -5.59 -1.76
C ILE A 98 14.74 -6.09 -0.87
N ILE A 99 14.96 -7.41 -0.83
CA ILE A 99 16.04 -8.02 -0.03
C ILE A 99 17.41 -7.48 -0.44
N ALA A 100 17.66 -7.33 -1.74
CA ALA A 100 18.94 -6.81 -2.24
C ALA A 100 19.15 -5.34 -1.82
N GLN A 101 18.11 -4.49 -1.92
CA GLN A 101 18.20 -3.09 -1.50
C GLN A 101 18.43 -2.97 0.01
N LEU A 102 17.68 -3.68 0.83
CA LEU A 102 17.86 -3.67 2.30
C LEU A 102 19.27 -4.09 2.70
N LYS A 103 19.81 -5.16 2.08
CA LYS A 103 21.18 -5.61 2.33
C LYS A 103 22.23 -4.59 1.88
N ALA A 104 22.01 -3.93 0.74
CA ALA A 104 22.93 -2.89 0.23
C ALA A 104 23.03 -1.70 1.20
N GLU A 105 21.93 -1.38 1.91
CA GLU A 105 21.91 -0.32 2.92
C GLU A 105 22.37 -0.80 4.32
N GLY A 106 22.84 -2.03 4.43
CA GLY A 106 23.41 -2.59 5.66
C GLY A 106 22.38 -3.00 6.71
N CYS A 107 21.12 -3.18 6.32
CA CYS A 107 20.09 -3.75 7.19
C CYS A 107 20.34 -5.24 7.44
N GLU A 108 20.06 -5.71 8.64
CA GLU A 108 19.79 -7.13 8.87
C GLU A 108 18.46 -7.47 8.20
N VAL A 109 18.40 -8.57 7.45
CA VAL A 109 17.19 -8.96 6.73
C VAL A 109 16.72 -10.32 7.23
N ASP A 110 15.51 -10.35 7.78
CA ASP A 110 14.76 -11.54 8.14
C ASP A 110 13.73 -11.85 7.06
N GLN A 111 13.50 -13.13 6.77
CA GLN A 111 12.51 -13.60 5.82
C GLN A 111 11.56 -14.56 6.56
N ASP A 112 10.28 -14.24 6.49
CA ASP A 112 9.20 -14.94 7.17
C ASP A 112 8.38 -15.68 6.12
N ASP A 113 8.83 -16.89 5.78
CA ASP A 113 8.12 -17.75 4.83
C ASP A 113 6.97 -18.45 5.55
N PHE A 114 5.76 -18.38 4.99
CA PHE A 114 4.57 -18.99 5.56
C PHE A 114 3.61 -19.49 4.48
N HIS A 115 2.61 -20.25 4.91
CA HIS A 115 1.51 -20.70 4.07
C HIS A 115 0.19 -20.16 4.59
N ALA A 116 -0.60 -19.57 3.70
CA ALA A 116 -1.91 -19.03 4.02
C ALA A 116 -3.01 -19.88 3.39
N SER A 117 -4.01 -20.24 4.20
CA SER A 117 -5.25 -20.84 3.69
C SER A 117 -6.12 -19.73 3.14
N THR A 118 -6.30 -19.67 1.83
CA THR A 118 -7.08 -18.67 1.11
C THR A 118 -8.31 -19.29 0.45
N PRO A 119 -9.30 -18.49 0.00
CA PRO A 119 -10.41 -19.01 -0.80
C PRO A 119 -9.99 -19.71 -2.09
N LYS A 120 -8.77 -19.47 -2.59
CA LYS A 120 -8.18 -20.14 -3.77
C LYS A 120 -7.28 -21.33 -3.42
N GLY A 121 -7.23 -21.71 -2.16
CA GLY A 121 -6.40 -22.84 -1.66
C GLY A 121 -5.24 -22.37 -0.79
N ASP A 122 -4.30 -23.28 -0.57
CA ASP A 122 -3.09 -22.99 0.20
C ASP A 122 -2.08 -22.24 -0.68
N VAL A 123 -1.63 -21.06 -0.24
CA VAL A 123 -0.71 -20.18 -0.97
C VAL A 123 0.53 -19.92 -0.15
N ALA A 124 1.70 -20.13 -0.75
CA ALA A 124 2.98 -19.79 -0.16
C ALA A 124 3.21 -18.27 -0.26
N MET A 125 3.53 -17.66 0.86
CA MET A 125 3.74 -16.21 1.01
C MET A 125 5.04 -15.96 1.80
N LYS A 126 5.51 -14.70 1.74
CA LYS A 126 6.74 -14.29 2.42
C LYS A 126 6.65 -12.83 2.89
N ASN A 127 6.78 -12.60 4.20
CA ASN A 127 7.12 -11.26 4.70
C ASN A 127 8.64 -11.05 4.67
N ILE A 128 9.07 -9.81 4.39
CA ILE A 128 10.49 -9.42 4.42
C ILE A 128 10.64 -8.34 5.47
N ILE A 129 11.56 -8.53 6.42
CA ILE A 129 11.75 -7.60 7.53
C ILE A 129 13.19 -7.06 7.50
N GLY A 130 13.35 -5.80 7.10
CA GLY A 130 14.60 -5.07 7.25
C GLY A 130 14.73 -4.52 8.68
N LYS A 131 15.82 -4.84 9.37
CA LYS A 131 16.02 -4.45 10.76
C LYS A 131 17.16 -3.46 10.88
N ALA A 132 16.85 -2.22 11.24
CA ALA A 132 17.82 -1.21 11.66
C ALA A 132 18.15 -1.40 13.14
N PRO A 133 19.45 -1.38 13.53
CA PRO A 133 19.85 -1.71 14.88
C PRO A 133 19.46 -0.65 15.92
N GLY A 134 19.07 -1.10 17.12
CA GLY A 134 18.88 -0.27 18.30
C GLY A 134 19.85 -0.62 19.42
N THR A 135 20.00 0.27 20.40
CA THR A 135 20.82 0.03 21.60
C THR A 135 20.02 -0.58 22.76
N GLY A 136 18.69 -0.44 22.74
CA GLY A 136 17.75 -0.98 23.72
C GLY A 136 16.93 -2.14 23.18
N GLN A 137 15.91 -2.52 23.94
CA GLN A 137 15.06 -3.68 23.63
C GLN A 137 13.77 -3.32 22.90
N GLY A 138 13.42 -2.03 22.77
CA GLY A 138 12.20 -1.59 22.09
C GLY A 138 12.29 -1.75 20.58
N ILE A 139 11.12 -1.86 19.94
CA ILE A 139 10.95 -1.94 18.48
C ILE A 139 9.96 -0.85 18.06
N ILE A 140 10.32 -0.06 17.06
CA ILE A 140 9.40 0.75 16.27
C ILE A 140 9.20 -0.03 14.97
N LEU A 141 7.96 -0.37 14.64
CA LEU A 141 7.64 -1.21 13.49
C LEU A 141 6.97 -0.36 12.40
N LEU A 142 7.54 -0.38 11.21
CA LEU A 142 6.99 0.23 10.01
C LEU A 142 6.45 -0.87 9.11
N LEU A 143 5.27 -0.68 8.54
CA LEU A 143 4.60 -1.66 7.68
C LEU A 143 4.32 -1.06 6.30
N THR A 144 4.34 -1.89 5.29
CA THR A 144 3.78 -1.69 3.95
C THR A 144 3.56 -3.05 3.33
N HIS A 145 2.56 -3.21 2.46
CA HIS A 145 2.46 -4.41 1.64
C HIS A 145 3.23 -4.22 0.32
N TYR A 146 3.49 -5.30 -0.41
CA TYR A 146 4.21 -5.25 -1.69
C TYR A 146 3.60 -6.12 -2.78
N ASP A 147 2.57 -6.89 -2.45
CA ASP A 147 1.75 -7.64 -3.40
C ASP A 147 0.77 -6.72 -4.14
N THR A 148 0.05 -7.25 -5.10
CA THR A 148 -1.02 -6.57 -5.84
C THR A 148 -2.23 -7.47 -5.97
N LEU A 149 -3.40 -6.84 -6.09
CA LEU A 149 -4.70 -7.51 -6.23
C LEU A 149 -4.72 -8.53 -7.38
N SER A 150 -5.01 -9.79 -7.05
CA SER A 150 -4.99 -10.92 -8.00
C SER A 150 -6.22 -11.02 -8.88
N SER A 151 -7.31 -10.33 -8.54
CA SER A 151 -8.59 -10.41 -9.22
C SER A 151 -8.72 -9.45 -10.40
N VAL A 152 -7.80 -8.50 -10.56
CA VAL A 152 -7.79 -7.50 -11.62
C VAL A 152 -6.63 -7.76 -12.58
N GLU A 153 -6.99 -8.08 -13.84
CA GLU A 153 -5.99 -8.31 -14.88
C GLU A 153 -5.21 -7.03 -15.19
N ASN A 154 -3.89 -7.16 -15.37
CA ASN A 154 -2.96 -6.06 -15.65
C ASN A 154 -2.89 -4.96 -14.57
N PHE A 155 -3.29 -5.25 -13.34
CA PHE A 155 -3.14 -4.34 -12.21
C PHE A 155 -1.67 -4.34 -11.73
N VAL A 156 -0.93 -3.30 -12.07
CA VAL A 156 0.49 -3.19 -11.70
C VAL A 156 0.70 -2.51 -10.36
N GLY A 157 -0.34 -1.91 -9.78
CA GLY A 157 -0.32 -1.33 -8.44
C GLY A 157 0.84 -0.35 -8.26
N ALA A 158 0.84 0.76 -8.98
CA ALA A 158 1.88 1.77 -8.86
C ALA A 158 1.69 2.61 -7.59
N GLU A 159 0.46 2.96 -7.29
CA GLU A 159 0.07 3.57 -6.03
C GLU A 159 -0.09 2.49 -4.95
N ASP A 160 -0.79 1.43 -5.28
CA ASP A 160 -1.19 0.33 -4.41
C ASP A 160 -0.48 -0.97 -4.84
N SER A 161 0.64 -1.32 -4.32
CA SER A 161 1.40 -0.95 -3.13
C SER A 161 2.77 -0.34 -3.42
N ALA A 162 3.15 -0.16 -4.70
CA ALA A 162 4.53 0.17 -5.02
C ALA A 162 4.96 1.54 -4.45
N SER A 163 4.02 2.51 -4.27
CA SER A 163 4.32 3.84 -3.74
C SER A 163 4.90 3.77 -2.32
N SER A 164 4.24 3.07 -1.42
CA SER A 164 4.67 2.88 -0.03
C SER A 164 5.85 1.93 0.09
N THR A 165 5.88 0.86 -0.71
CA THR A 165 7.03 -0.07 -0.77
C THR A 165 8.31 0.64 -1.22
N GLY A 166 8.25 1.44 -2.30
CA GLY A 166 9.40 2.21 -2.79
C GLY A 166 9.88 3.26 -1.80
N MET A 167 8.95 3.94 -1.11
CA MET A 167 9.26 4.84 -0.01
C MET A 167 10.03 4.14 1.11
N MET A 168 9.55 2.98 1.54
CA MET A 168 10.16 2.26 2.66
C MET A 168 11.55 1.71 2.32
N ILE A 169 11.81 1.33 1.06
CA ILE A 169 13.17 0.97 0.60
C ILE A 169 14.12 2.15 0.77
N GLU A 170 13.75 3.37 0.35
CA GLU A 170 14.60 4.55 0.52
C GLU A 170 14.78 4.92 2.02
N MET A 171 13.77 4.72 2.85
CA MET A 171 13.89 4.93 4.31
C MET A 171 14.98 4.04 4.92
N ALA A 172 15.18 2.82 4.42
CA ALA A 172 16.19 1.89 4.90
C ALA A 172 17.61 2.49 4.85
N ARG A 173 17.91 3.28 3.81
CA ARG A 173 19.19 3.97 3.65
C ARG A 173 19.54 4.86 4.85
N GLN A 174 18.56 5.53 5.43
CA GLN A 174 18.78 6.39 6.59
C GLN A 174 18.68 5.62 7.92
N LEU A 175 17.73 4.70 8.00
CA LEU A 175 17.43 3.99 9.24
C LEU A 175 18.53 2.97 9.58
N CYS A 176 19.01 2.21 8.59
CA CYS A 176 20.04 1.19 8.82
C CYS A 176 21.44 1.80 9.02
N ALA A 177 21.68 3.02 8.55
CA ALA A 177 22.94 3.75 8.78
C ALA A 177 23.10 4.27 10.22
N LYS A 178 22.04 4.29 11.03
CA LYS A 178 22.02 4.90 12.38
C LYS A 178 21.60 3.88 13.43
N LYS A 179 22.13 4.04 14.67
CA LYS A 179 21.65 3.30 15.83
C LYS A 179 20.82 4.22 16.72
N GLY A 180 19.55 3.89 16.89
CA GLY A 180 18.65 4.59 17.82
C GLY A 180 18.56 3.90 19.20
N PRO A 181 17.81 4.49 20.14
CA PRO A 181 17.45 3.84 21.41
C PRO A 181 16.67 2.53 21.22
N ASN A 182 15.77 2.49 20.22
CA ASN A 182 15.01 1.32 19.83
C ASN A 182 15.43 0.85 18.45
N SER A 183 15.31 -0.44 18.17
CA SER A 183 15.41 -0.96 16.79
C SER A 183 14.24 -0.42 15.96
N VAL A 184 14.48 -0.18 14.66
CA VAL A 184 13.41 0.11 13.70
C VAL A 184 13.32 -1.07 12.74
N TRP A 185 12.15 -1.68 12.68
CA TRP A 185 11.88 -2.79 11.78
C TRP A 185 10.97 -2.31 10.66
N MET A 186 11.34 -2.59 9.44
CA MET A 186 10.60 -2.28 8.21
C MET A 186 10.09 -3.59 7.65
N ALA A 187 8.81 -3.86 7.79
CA ALA A 187 8.18 -5.08 7.30
C ALA A 187 7.42 -4.80 6.00
N PHE A 188 7.82 -5.53 4.98
CA PHE A 188 7.17 -5.61 3.69
C PHE A 188 6.30 -6.87 3.71
N LEU A 189 4.99 -6.70 3.63
CA LEU A 189 3.99 -7.72 3.86
C LEU A 189 3.48 -8.31 2.56
N ASP A 190 3.28 -9.62 2.53
CA ASP A 190 2.74 -10.37 1.39
C ASP A 190 1.27 -10.73 1.66
N GLY A 191 0.45 -10.65 0.64
CA GLY A 191 -0.95 -11.04 0.73
C GLY A 191 -1.78 -10.11 1.60
N GLU A 192 -1.60 -8.82 1.46
CA GLU A 192 -2.53 -7.83 2.01
C GLU A 192 -3.85 -7.91 1.24
N GLU A 193 -3.78 -7.99 -0.07
CA GLU A 193 -4.88 -7.96 -1.02
C GLU A 193 -5.78 -9.20 -0.97
N ALA A 194 -7.09 -8.97 -1.09
CA ALA A 194 -8.08 -10.05 -1.08
C ALA A 194 -8.01 -10.92 -2.35
N PHE A 195 -8.11 -12.23 -2.18
CA PHE A 195 -8.18 -13.17 -3.32
C PHE A 195 -9.56 -13.19 -3.99
N VAL A 196 -10.63 -12.93 -3.24
CA VAL A 196 -12.02 -12.99 -3.70
C VAL A 196 -12.82 -11.81 -3.17
N ASN A 197 -12.83 -11.59 -1.86
CA ASN A 197 -13.65 -10.55 -1.24
C ASN A 197 -13.09 -10.13 0.12
N TRP A 198 -12.76 -8.86 0.25
CA TRP A 198 -12.26 -8.25 1.48
C TRP A 198 -13.18 -8.47 2.69
N ASP A 199 -14.49 -8.39 2.51
CA ASP A 199 -15.48 -8.47 3.60
C ASP A 199 -15.79 -9.91 4.05
N GLN A 200 -15.15 -10.93 3.45
CA GLN A 200 -15.46 -12.34 3.74
C GLN A 200 -14.28 -13.06 4.39
N ASP A 201 -14.55 -13.68 5.54
CA ASP A 201 -13.71 -14.72 6.19
C ASP A 201 -12.22 -14.34 6.39
N ASN A 202 -11.90 -13.06 6.54
CA ASN A 202 -10.54 -12.56 6.62
C ASN A 202 -9.70 -12.89 5.37
N ASP A 203 -10.28 -12.77 4.19
CA ASP A 203 -9.60 -12.97 2.89
C ASP A 203 -8.71 -11.78 2.52
N HIS A 204 -7.94 -11.28 3.46
CA HIS A 204 -7.00 -10.16 3.30
C HIS A 204 -5.95 -10.13 4.41
N THR A 205 -4.97 -9.25 4.34
CA THR A 205 -3.97 -8.95 5.38
C THR A 205 -3.29 -10.20 5.96
N TYR A 206 -3.02 -11.19 5.09
CA TYR A 206 -2.41 -12.46 5.52
C TYR A 206 -1.04 -12.27 6.15
N GLY A 207 -0.20 -11.42 5.54
CA GLY A 207 1.15 -11.15 6.00
C GLY A 207 1.21 -10.47 7.37
N SER A 208 0.39 -9.45 7.60
CA SER A 208 0.37 -8.77 8.90
C SER A 208 -0.20 -9.63 10.01
N ARG A 209 -1.21 -10.45 9.71
CA ARG A 209 -1.77 -11.41 10.68
C ARG A 209 -0.73 -12.45 11.08
N GLU A 210 0.04 -12.99 10.12
CA GLU A 210 1.15 -13.91 10.38
C GLU A 210 2.24 -13.24 11.19
N LEU A 211 2.73 -12.08 10.77
CA LEU A 211 3.79 -11.36 11.46
C LEU A 211 3.39 -11.04 12.92
N ALA A 212 2.17 -10.52 13.13
CA ALA A 212 1.68 -10.21 14.48
C ALA A 212 1.55 -11.46 15.35
N ALA A 213 1.12 -12.60 14.78
CA ALA A 213 1.03 -13.89 15.48
C ALA A 213 2.42 -14.44 15.83
N ARG A 214 3.35 -14.45 14.88
CA ARG A 214 4.74 -14.87 15.08
C ARG A 214 5.42 -14.03 16.17
N MET A 215 5.29 -12.70 16.10
CA MET A 215 5.86 -11.80 17.10
C MET A 215 5.23 -11.98 18.49
N ALA A 216 3.95 -12.36 18.57
CA ALA A 216 3.31 -12.68 19.84
C ALA A 216 3.89 -13.99 20.45
N VAL A 217 4.10 -15.02 19.64
CA VAL A 217 4.67 -16.32 20.07
C VAL A 217 6.13 -16.16 20.49
N SER A 218 6.94 -15.40 19.74
CA SER A 218 8.36 -15.14 20.07
C SER A 218 8.55 -14.20 21.28
N GLY A 219 7.48 -13.47 21.66
CA GLY A 219 7.52 -12.44 22.69
C GLY A 219 8.02 -11.07 22.22
N GLU A 220 8.36 -10.95 20.93
CA GLU A 220 8.81 -9.68 20.33
C GLU A 220 7.70 -8.62 20.31
N LEU A 221 6.44 -9.03 20.17
CA LEU A 221 5.29 -8.13 20.15
C LEU A 221 5.23 -7.22 21.40
N LYS A 222 5.63 -7.73 22.57
CA LYS A 222 5.68 -6.96 23.84
C LYS A 222 6.73 -5.85 23.80
N ARG A 223 7.68 -5.93 22.89
CA ARG A 223 8.77 -4.95 22.70
C ARG A 223 8.35 -3.83 21.75
N VAL A 224 7.31 -4.04 20.93
CA VAL A 224 6.82 -3.04 19.96
C VAL A 224 6.22 -1.85 20.71
N LYS A 225 6.73 -0.65 20.43
CA LYS A 225 6.33 0.62 21.04
C LYS A 225 5.26 1.35 20.24
N ALA A 226 5.35 1.24 18.92
CA ALA A 226 4.39 1.77 17.96
C ALA A 226 4.56 1.06 16.63
N VAL A 227 3.47 0.98 15.88
CA VAL A 227 3.40 0.55 14.49
C VAL A 227 2.97 1.74 13.65
N ILE A 228 3.60 1.98 12.52
CA ILE A 228 3.16 2.90 11.47
C ILE A 228 3.09 2.12 10.18
N LEU A 229 1.90 1.98 9.64
CA LEU A 229 1.63 1.48 8.31
C LEU A 229 1.66 2.67 7.34
N ALA A 230 2.15 2.46 6.14
CA ALA A 230 1.99 3.37 5.02
C ALA A 230 1.44 2.59 3.83
N ASP A 231 0.33 3.07 3.30
CA ASP A 231 -0.32 2.51 2.13
C ASP A 231 -0.92 3.61 1.26
N MET A 232 -0.86 3.45 -0.09
CA MET A 232 -1.41 4.39 -1.06
C MET A 232 -1.05 5.87 -0.76
N ILE A 233 0.25 6.19 -0.79
CA ILE A 233 0.78 7.49 -0.32
C ILE A 233 1.39 8.36 -1.43
N GLY A 234 1.27 7.97 -2.67
CA GLY A 234 1.99 8.60 -3.78
C GLY A 234 1.15 9.47 -4.71
N GLN A 235 -0.16 9.57 -4.58
CA GLN A 235 -0.98 10.31 -5.53
C GLN A 235 -0.74 11.85 -5.48
N TYR A 236 -1.09 12.55 -6.58
CA TYR A 236 -0.77 13.98 -6.76
C TYR A 236 -1.47 14.92 -5.76
N ASN A 237 -2.73 14.68 -5.45
CA ASN A 237 -3.54 15.51 -4.58
C ASN A 237 -3.69 14.88 -3.18
N LEU A 238 -2.58 14.34 -2.67
CA LEU A 238 -2.52 13.58 -1.44
C LEU A 238 -3.21 14.26 -0.26
N LYS A 239 -4.11 13.54 0.42
CA LYS A 239 -4.78 13.95 1.66
C LYS A 239 -4.86 12.78 2.63
N ILE A 240 -4.05 12.81 3.63
CA ILE A 240 -4.03 11.80 4.69
C ILE A 240 -5.00 12.22 5.81
N LEU A 241 -5.98 11.38 6.07
CA LEU A 241 -6.96 11.54 7.14
C LEU A 241 -6.50 10.81 8.40
N ARG A 242 -6.94 11.31 9.57
CA ARG A 242 -6.63 10.66 10.85
C ARG A 242 -7.41 9.35 10.98
N GLN A 243 -6.77 8.31 11.47
CA GLN A 243 -7.44 7.05 11.75
C GLN A 243 -8.12 7.11 13.13
N SER A 244 -9.46 7.00 13.16
CA SER A 244 -10.23 7.16 14.40
C SER A 244 -10.13 5.97 15.36
N ASP A 245 -9.78 4.79 14.88
CA ASP A 245 -9.51 3.57 15.65
C ASP A 245 -8.08 3.47 16.17
N SER A 246 -7.17 4.26 15.61
CA SER A 246 -5.79 4.34 16.08
C SER A 246 -5.67 5.19 17.36
N PRO A 247 -4.70 4.88 18.23
CA PRO A 247 -4.49 5.64 19.45
C PRO A 247 -4.27 7.12 19.18
N LYS A 248 -5.09 7.96 19.83
CA LYS A 248 -5.06 9.42 19.66
C LYS A 248 -3.64 10.02 19.79
N TRP A 249 -2.84 9.53 20.76
CA TRP A 249 -1.51 10.05 20.98
C TRP A 249 -0.56 9.81 19.80
N LEU A 250 -0.75 8.70 19.04
CA LEU A 250 0.07 8.35 17.88
C LEU A 250 -0.34 9.20 16.68
N ASN A 251 -1.66 9.33 16.42
CA ASN A 251 -2.19 10.31 15.48
C ASN A 251 -1.63 11.71 15.77
N ASP A 252 -1.76 12.19 17.01
CA ASP A 252 -1.31 13.53 17.40
C ASP A 252 0.20 13.73 17.21
N LEU A 253 1.02 12.70 17.44
CA LEU A 253 2.45 12.76 17.22
C LEU A 253 2.78 13.00 15.76
N VAL A 254 2.20 12.19 14.85
CA VAL A 254 2.46 12.25 13.40
C VAL A 254 1.91 13.55 12.81
N TRP A 255 0.65 13.92 13.10
CA TRP A 255 0.03 15.16 12.59
C TRP A 255 0.70 16.41 13.09
N LYS A 256 1.13 16.42 14.35
CA LYS A 256 1.94 17.52 14.88
C LYS A 256 3.28 17.63 14.15
N LYS A 257 3.92 16.50 13.86
CA LYS A 257 5.18 16.49 13.10
C LYS A 257 4.94 17.00 11.68
N ALA A 258 3.93 16.51 10.97
CA ALA A 258 3.57 16.98 9.64
C ALA A 258 3.32 18.50 9.61
N ALA A 259 2.58 19.03 10.59
CA ALA A 259 2.34 20.47 10.71
C ALA A 259 3.61 21.28 10.96
N GLN A 260 4.56 20.77 11.80
CA GLN A 260 5.85 21.41 12.04
C GLN A 260 6.72 21.47 10.79
N LEU A 261 6.59 20.47 9.90
CA LEU A 261 7.30 20.38 8.64
C LEU A 261 6.61 21.17 7.50
N GLY A 262 5.43 21.77 7.77
CA GLY A 262 4.69 22.59 6.81
C GLY A 262 3.66 21.82 5.98
N TYR A 263 3.35 20.55 6.34
CA TYR A 263 2.47 19.66 5.56
C TYR A 263 1.08 19.45 6.18
N LYS A 264 0.60 20.43 6.99
CA LYS A 264 -0.74 20.38 7.61
C LYS A 264 -1.90 20.31 6.61
N ASP A 265 -1.70 20.79 5.38
CA ASP A 265 -2.71 20.78 4.32
C ASP A 265 -2.76 19.42 3.57
N ILE A 266 -1.79 18.54 3.83
CA ILE A 266 -1.74 17.16 3.37
C ILE A 266 -2.22 16.22 4.48
N PHE A 267 -1.71 16.36 5.70
CA PHE A 267 -2.15 15.64 6.89
C PHE A 267 -3.29 16.43 7.55
N VAL A 268 -4.51 16.22 7.03
CA VAL A 268 -5.68 17.02 7.42
C VAL A 268 -6.29 16.54 8.75
N SER A 269 -7.22 17.33 9.30
CA SER A 269 -7.82 17.02 10.61
C SER A 269 -9.04 16.12 10.55
N ASP A 270 -9.57 15.89 9.34
CA ASP A 270 -10.72 15.00 9.14
C ASP A 270 -10.33 13.56 9.51
N GLU A 271 -11.33 12.78 9.92
CA GLU A 271 -11.13 11.42 10.43
C GLU A 271 -11.78 10.40 9.49
N THR A 272 -11.16 9.24 9.41
CA THR A 272 -11.68 8.04 8.74
C THR A 272 -11.39 6.81 9.59
N THR A 273 -11.92 5.68 9.20
CA THR A 273 -11.56 4.35 9.70
C THR A 273 -11.34 3.46 8.49
N THR A 274 -10.16 2.88 8.39
CA THR A 274 -9.80 1.96 7.31
C THR A 274 -9.37 0.64 7.94
N SER A 275 -9.87 -0.47 7.45
CA SER A 275 -9.38 -1.79 7.84
C SER A 275 -8.17 -2.13 6.97
N ASP A 276 -7.03 -2.48 7.61
CA ASP A 276 -5.77 -2.66 6.92
C ASP A 276 -4.75 -3.45 7.78
N ASP A 277 -3.52 -3.60 7.32
CA ASP A 277 -2.40 -4.32 7.95
C ASP A 277 -2.04 -3.85 9.37
N HIS A 278 -2.51 -2.69 9.81
CA HIS A 278 -2.34 -2.22 11.20
C HIS A 278 -3.31 -2.91 12.19
N ASP A 279 -4.47 -3.39 11.71
CA ASP A 279 -5.53 -4.01 12.52
C ASP A 279 -5.07 -5.21 13.35
N PRO A 280 -4.28 -6.18 12.82
CA PRO A 280 -3.80 -7.32 13.58
C PRO A 280 -2.97 -6.93 14.81
N PHE A 281 -2.31 -5.77 14.76
CA PHE A 281 -1.53 -5.22 15.88
C PHE A 281 -2.42 -4.50 16.87
N LEU A 282 -3.38 -3.68 16.42
CA LEU A 282 -4.39 -3.06 17.28
C LEU A 282 -5.19 -4.11 18.06
N ALA A 283 -5.63 -5.19 17.40
CA ALA A 283 -6.36 -6.29 18.03
C ALA A 283 -5.54 -7.00 19.13
N ARG A 284 -4.21 -6.87 19.12
CA ARG A 284 -3.30 -7.40 20.14
C ARG A 284 -2.83 -6.35 21.16
N GLY A 285 -3.44 -5.16 21.15
CA GLY A 285 -3.16 -4.07 22.07
C GLY A 285 -1.86 -3.31 21.80
N VAL A 286 -1.29 -3.46 20.60
CA VAL A 286 -0.13 -2.67 20.17
C VAL A 286 -0.61 -1.36 19.54
N PRO A 287 -0.07 -0.19 19.94
CA PRO A 287 -0.40 1.08 19.29
C PRO A 287 -0.01 1.03 17.80
N ALA A 288 -0.98 1.13 16.91
CA ALA A 288 -0.77 1.12 15.47
C ALA A 288 -1.53 2.28 14.80
N LEU A 289 -0.97 2.80 13.73
CA LEU A 289 -1.51 3.88 12.93
C LEU A 289 -1.32 3.55 11.46
N ASP A 290 -2.35 3.77 10.68
CA ASP A 290 -2.31 3.72 9.23
C ASP A 290 -2.20 5.14 8.64
N ILE A 291 -1.30 5.32 7.69
CA ILE A 291 -1.08 6.53 6.89
C ILE A 291 -1.48 6.20 5.45
N ILE A 292 -2.71 6.52 5.10
CA ILE A 292 -3.33 6.13 3.85
C ILE A 292 -4.15 7.27 3.24
N ASP A 293 -4.18 7.35 1.90
CA ASP A 293 -5.08 8.23 1.14
C ASP A 293 -6.09 7.44 0.30
N LEU A 294 -6.90 6.62 0.96
CA LEU A 294 -7.89 5.77 0.30
C LEU A 294 -9.04 6.59 -0.33
N ASN A 295 -9.53 7.65 0.35
CA ASN A 295 -10.72 8.36 -0.09
C ASN A 295 -10.51 9.13 -1.40
N ASP A 296 -9.39 9.84 -1.52
CA ASP A 296 -9.07 10.58 -2.74
C ASP A 296 -8.66 9.62 -3.87
N TYR A 297 -8.03 8.48 -3.54
CA TYR A 297 -7.67 7.44 -4.50
C TYR A 297 -8.91 6.76 -5.11
N ILE A 298 -9.91 6.39 -4.31
CA ILE A 298 -11.19 5.86 -4.80
C ILE A 298 -11.89 6.92 -5.68
N THR A 299 -11.93 8.17 -5.23
CA THR A 299 -12.58 9.26 -5.95
C THR A 299 -11.90 9.57 -7.28
N ALA A 300 -10.58 9.38 -7.37
CA ALA A 300 -9.82 9.53 -8.61
C ALA A 300 -10.16 8.46 -9.67
N GLY A 301 -10.77 7.33 -9.25
CA GLY A 301 -11.38 6.34 -10.14
C GLY A 301 -10.38 5.35 -10.77
N TYR A 302 -9.18 5.22 -10.23
CA TYR A 302 -8.20 4.23 -10.70
C TYR A 302 -7.82 3.18 -9.63
N TRP A 303 -8.36 3.29 -8.41
CA TRP A 303 -8.20 2.29 -7.37
C TRP A 303 -8.70 0.92 -7.86
N HIS A 304 -7.88 -0.12 -7.65
CA HIS A 304 -8.13 -1.49 -8.09
C HIS A 304 -8.52 -1.59 -9.60
N THR A 305 -7.83 -0.81 -10.42
CA THR A 305 -8.00 -0.84 -11.89
C THR A 305 -6.65 -0.91 -12.60
N PRO A 306 -6.60 -1.36 -13.88
CA PRO A 306 -5.37 -1.34 -14.66
C PRO A 306 -4.81 0.07 -14.93
N GLN A 307 -5.52 1.13 -14.52
CA GLN A 307 -5.08 2.51 -14.65
C GLN A 307 -4.19 2.97 -13.48
N ASP A 308 -4.01 2.15 -12.44
CA ASP A 308 -3.02 2.41 -11.38
C ASP A 308 -1.60 2.18 -11.91
N THR A 309 -1.06 3.20 -12.53
CA THR A 309 0.21 3.22 -13.25
C THR A 309 1.09 4.38 -12.82
N MET A 310 2.39 4.37 -13.20
CA MET A 310 3.38 5.36 -12.77
C MET A 310 3.00 6.82 -12.98
N ASP A 311 2.11 7.12 -13.93
CA ASP A 311 1.59 8.47 -14.16
C ASP A 311 0.62 8.97 -13.08
N LYS A 312 0.23 8.11 -12.13
CA LYS A 312 -0.59 8.45 -10.97
C LYS A 312 0.26 8.78 -9.74
N VAL A 313 1.52 8.35 -9.71
CA VAL A 313 2.41 8.51 -8.57
C VAL A 313 3.25 9.77 -8.68
N SER A 314 3.28 10.57 -7.63
CA SER A 314 4.07 11.80 -7.48
C SER A 314 5.29 11.55 -6.59
N ALA A 315 6.49 11.79 -7.12
CA ALA A 315 7.72 11.74 -6.32
C ALA A 315 7.70 12.73 -5.14
N ARG A 316 6.97 13.86 -5.30
CA ARG A 316 6.77 14.84 -4.24
C ARG A 316 5.93 14.26 -3.08
N SER A 317 4.83 13.57 -3.38
CA SER A 317 3.95 12.98 -2.36
C SER A 317 4.69 11.90 -1.57
N VAL A 318 5.36 10.99 -2.27
CA VAL A 318 6.23 9.96 -1.65
C VAL A 318 7.31 10.59 -0.76
N ALA A 319 7.94 11.70 -1.21
CA ALA A 319 8.95 12.40 -0.43
C ALA A 319 8.39 13.02 0.86
N ILE A 320 7.21 13.62 0.79
CA ILE A 320 6.56 14.26 1.94
C ILE A 320 6.21 13.22 3.01
N VAL A 321 5.56 12.12 2.61
CA VAL A 321 5.18 11.08 3.57
C VAL A 321 6.40 10.39 4.16
N GLY A 322 7.39 10.03 3.34
CA GLY A 322 8.64 9.45 3.82
C GLY A 322 9.35 10.35 4.84
N TYR A 323 9.43 11.65 4.58
CA TYR A 323 10.01 12.62 5.51
C TYR A 323 9.22 12.73 6.81
N VAL A 324 7.88 12.82 6.74
CA VAL A 324 7.02 12.88 7.95
C VAL A 324 7.17 11.61 8.79
N ILE A 325 7.23 10.42 8.17
CA ILE A 325 7.41 9.16 8.90
C ILE A 325 8.80 9.10 9.54
N LEU A 326 9.88 9.45 8.84
CA LEU A 326 11.24 9.47 9.40
C LEU A 326 11.34 10.37 10.64
N GLU A 327 10.82 11.57 10.55
CA GLU A 327 10.78 12.52 11.65
C GLU A 327 9.87 12.06 12.81
N SER A 328 8.80 11.31 12.48
CA SER A 328 7.94 10.70 13.50
C SER A 328 8.63 9.54 14.20
N VAL A 329 9.43 8.74 13.48
CA VAL A 329 10.31 7.72 14.08
C VAL A 329 11.29 8.36 15.06
N ASP A 330 11.91 9.49 14.71
CA ASP A 330 12.82 10.22 15.60
C ASP A 330 12.10 10.71 16.88
N GLU A 331 10.84 11.14 16.79
CA GLU A 331 10.04 11.49 17.98
C GLU A 331 9.68 10.25 18.83
N LEU A 332 9.35 9.11 18.19
CA LEU A 332 9.12 7.85 18.87
C LEU A 332 10.40 7.36 19.58
N GLN A 333 11.57 7.50 18.94
CA GLN A 333 12.87 7.21 19.56
C GLN A 333 13.13 8.03 20.83
N LYS A 334 12.73 9.32 20.82
CA LYS A 334 12.84 10.20 22.01
C LYS A 334 11.85 9.81 23.10
N LYS A 335 10.61 9.50 22.71
CA LYS A 335 9.51 9.15 23.63
C LYS A 335 9.75 7.85 24.40
N PHE A 336 10.37 6.86 23.76
CA PHE A 336 10.57 5.51 24.29
C PHE A 336 12.05 5.19 24.59
N ARG A 337 12.82 6.24 24.86
CA ARG A 337 14.25 6.14 25.19
C ARG A 337 14.52 5.46 26.53
#